data_73ab5a8f53d1784a8fe93c660bcb5203
#
_entry.id   73ab5a8f53d1784a8fe93c660bcb5203
#
_cell.length_a   1.000
_cell.length_b   1.000
_cell.length_c   1.000
_cell.angle_alpha   90.00
_cell.angle_beta   90.00
_cell.angle_gamma   90.00
#
_symmetry.space_group_name_H-M   'P 1'
#
loop_
_entity.id
_entity.type
_entity.pdbx_description
1 polymer ?
#
loop_
_entity_poly.entity_id
_entity_poly.type
_entity_poly.pdbx_seq_one_letter_code
_entity_poly.pdbx_strand_id
1 'polypeptide(L)'
;MSLKKLTVAVLVSVCTFVAHATAQKNELSGLIGRTFISDQVITGSTLSDNKLRFGNGLSFEVNYARRVLSVGLFSLAMEVPFVVNPDEDLHAAPPSRIPESYRSYFVTPAARLNVFPDLSVSPWVSVGGGFGHFSESSTLLFGGHNPSKTGTTTGIFQAGFGLDVRLIKKFYLRGEARDFWSGEPQLDVNTGKSRQHNLLVSGGVVWHF
;
A
#
# COMPACT_ATOMS: atom_id res chain seq x y z
N MET A 1 -26.37 24.36 -5.96
CA MET A 1 -26.36 23.07 -5.21
C MET A 1 -25.06 23.02 -4.42
N SER A 2 -25.10 22.86 -3.09
CA SER A 2 -23.90 22.90 -2.24
C SER A 2 -22.97 21.73 -2.59
N LEU A 3 -21.65 21.99 -2.63
CA LEU A 3 -20.59 20.99 -2.91
C LEU A 3 -20.74 19.73 -2.03
N LYS A 4 -21.15 19.89 -0.77
CA LYS A 4 -21.45 18.79 0.16
C LYS A 4 -22.59 17.88 -0.31
N LYS A 5 -23.63 18.44 -0.96
CA LYS A 5 -24.75 17.64 -1.50
C LYS A 5 -24.35 16.88 -2.76
N LEU A 6 -23.42 17.44 -3.56
CA LEU A 6 -22.88 16.76 -4.74
C LEU A 6 -22.00 15.57 -4.33
N THR A 7 -21.15 15.73 -3.31
CA THR A 7 -20.28 14.65 -2.80
C THR A 7 -21.09 13.49 -2.23
N VAL A 8 -22.15 13.78 -1.46
CA VAL A 8 -23.04 12.73 -0.92
C VAL A 8 -23.82 12.04 -2.04
N ALA A 9 -24.31 12.77 -3.04
CA ALA A 9 -25.02 12.19 -4.18
C ALA A 9 -24.13 11.28 -5.03
N VAL A 10 -22.86 11.64 -5.24
CA VAL A 10 -21.89 10.80 -5.95
C VAL A 10 -21.55 9.54 -5.13
N LEU A 11 -21.35 9.66 -3.81
CA LEU A 11 -21.13 8.52 -2.94
C LEU A 11 -22.31 7.53 -2.91
N VAL A 12 -23.53 8.07 -2.80
CA VAL A 12 -24.77 7.26 -2.82
C VAL A 12 -24.99 6.62 -4.18
N SER A 13 -24.71 7.35 -5.29
CA SER A 13 -24.83 6.80 -6.65
C SER A 13 -23.85 5.67 -6.92
N VAL A 14 -22.61 5.76 -6.41
CA VAL A 14 -21.61 4.68 -6.48
C VAL A 14 -22.08 3.48 -5.66
N CYS A 15 -22.72 3.67 -4.50
CA CYS A 15 -23.25 2.58 -3.69
C CYS A 15 -24.48 1.88 -4.30
N THR A 16 -25.32 2.58 -5.06
CA THR A 16 -26.54 1.97 -5.66
C THR A 16 -26.27 1.16 -6.93
N PHE A 17 -25.19 1.44 -7.69
CA PHE A 17 -24.80 0.60 -8.83
C PHE A 17 -24.30 -0.81 -8.45
N VAL A 18 -24.09 -1.08 -7.16
CA VAL A 18 -23.51 -2.33 -6.64
C VAL A 18 -24.56 -3.42 -6.36
N ALA A 19 -25.87 -3.14 -6.51
CA ALA A 19 -26.93 -4.01 -5.98
C ALA A 19 -27.43 -5.15 -6.92
N HIS A 20 -26.95 -5.31 -8.14
CA HIS A 20 -27.46 -6.31 -9.07
C HIS A 20 -26.35 -7.18 -9.66
N ALA A 21 -25.86 -8.15 -8.89
CA ALA A 21 -25.12 -9.26 -9.49
C ALA A 21 -24.99 -10.48 -8.57
N THR A 22 -25.52 -11.56 -9.05
CA THR A 22 -25.49 -12.92 -8.53
C THR A 22 -24.09 -13.48 -8.29
N ALA A 23 -24.01 -14.29 -7.22
CA ALA A 23 -23.04 -15.37 -6.92
C ALA A 23 -21.53 -15.08 -6.99
N GLN A 24 -20.88 -15.20 -5.82
CA GLN A 24 -19.41 -15.31 -5.62
C GLN A 24 -18.56 -14.25 -6.33
N LYS A 25 -18.84 -12.99 -6.04
CA LYS A 25 -18.09 -11.88 -6.64
C LYS A 25 -17.25 -11.13 -5.63
N ASN A 26 -17.32 -11.54 -4.37
CA ASN A 26 -16.56 -10.89 -3.31
C ASN A 26 -15.34 -11.72 -2.96
N GLU A 27 -14.26 -11.04 -2.66
CA GLU A 27 -12.99 -11.61 -2.24
C GLU A 27 -12.53 -10.91 -0.97
N LEU A 28 -12.02 -11.68 -0.03
CA LEU A 28 -11.29 -11.18 1.12
C LEU A 28 -9.93 -11.87 1.13
N SER A 29 -8.85 -11.11 1.21
CA SER A 29 -7.50 -11.65 1.28
C SER A 29 -6.75 -11.15 2.50
N GLY A 30 -5.89 -12.04 3.04
CA GLY A 30 -4.91 -11.71 4.06
C GLY A 30 -3.53 -12.12 3.57
N LEU A 31 -2.61 -11.18 3.53
CA LEU A 31 -1.26 -11.39 3.02
C LEU A 31 -0.22 -10.88 4.01
N ILE A 32 0.95 -11.49 3.95
CA ILE A 32 2.14 -11.08 4.69
C ILE A 32 3.28 -10.88 3.70
N GLY A 33 4.09 -9.86 3.91
CA GLY A 33 5.16 -9.52 2.99
C GLY A 33 6.23 -8.65 3.60
N ARG A 34 7.03 -8.05 2.72
CA ARG A 34 8.05 -7.06 3.09
C ARG A 34 7.96 -5.84 2.19
N THR A 35 8.19 -4.69 2.78
CA THR A 35 8.32 -3.43 2.06
C THR A 35 9.80 -3.16 1.77
N PHE A 36 10.09 -2.78 0.52
CA PHE A 36 11.41 -2.41 0.05
C PHE A 36 11.39 -0.95 -0.38
N ILE A 37 12.28 -0.15 0.22
CA ILE A 37 12.42 1.27 -0.05
C ILE A 37 13.87 1.51 -0.45
N SER A 38 14.07 2.24 -1.55
CA SER A 38 15.42 2.55 -2.02
C SER A 38 16.13 3.54 -1.09
N ASP A 39 17.42 3.33 -0.87
CA ASP A 39 18.29 4.25 -0.14
C ASP A 39 18.14 5.68 -0.67
N GLN A 40 18.19 6.64 0.24
CA GLN A 40 18.15 8.06 -0.08
C GLN A 40 19.47 8.74 0.33
N VAL A 41 19.83 9.82 -0.37
CA VAL A 41 21.01 10.61 -0.05
C VAL A 41 20.59 11.81 0.78
N ILE A 42 21.26 12.02 1.93
CA ILE A 42 21.04 13.19 2.78
C ILE A 42 21.74 14.40 2.16
N THR A 43 20.97 15.36 1.68
CA THR A 43 21.47 16.56 1.01
C THR A 43 22.16 17.49 2.02
N GLY A 44 23.33 17.98 1.65
CA GLY A 44 24.12 18.89 2.51
C GLY A 44 24.90 18.22 3.64
N SER A 45 24.87 16.87 3.72
CA SER A 45 25.71 16.13 4.66
C SER A 45 27.18 16.20 4.23
N THR A 46 28.07 16.50 5.20
CA THR A 46 29.54 16.48 5.01
C THR A 46 30.15 15.14 5.40
N LEU A 47 29.32 14.15 5.77
CA LEU A 47 29.75 12.82 6.18
C LEU A 47 30.16 12.01 4.95
N SER A 48 31.15 11.14 5.11
CA SER A 48 31.59 10.20 4.03
C SER A 48 30.50 9.19 3.66
N ASP A 49 29.66 8.77 4.61
CA ASP A 49 28.44 8.03 4.39
C ASP A 49 27.24 8.95 4.63
N ASN A 50 26.67 9.45 3.57
CA ASN A 50 25.51 10.36 3.58
C ASN A 50 24.21 9.65 3.15
N LYS A 51 24.16 8.32 3.29
CA LYS A 51 22.97 7.52 2.93
C LYS A 51 22.05 7.32 4.11
N LEU A 52 20.76 7.48 3.83
CA LEU A 52 19.66 7.01 4.65
C LEU A 52 19.18 5.68 4.07
N ARG A 53 19.23 4.61 4.85
CA ARG A 53 18.84 3.25 4.47
C ARG A 53 17.60 2.82 5.24
N PHE A 54 16.78 2.01 4.60
CA PHE A 54 15.52 1.48 5.13
C PHE A 54 15.65 -0.02 5.37
N GLY A 55 15.02 -0.53 6.43
CA GLY A 55 15.25 -1.85 6.99
C GLY A 55 14.46 -3.02 6.37
N ASN A 56 13.70 -2.86 5.28
CA ASN A 56 12.84 -3.90 4.70
C ASN A 56 11.79 -4.44 5.68
N GLY A 57 10.96 -3.55 6.23
CA GLY A 57 9.97 -3.83 7.25
C GLY A 57 8.98 -4.95 6.88
N LEU A 58 8.58 -5.73 7.88
CA LEU A 58 7.50 -6.71 7.75
C LEU A 58 6.18 -5.97 7.53
N SER A 59 5.38 -6.44 6.57
CA SER A 59 4.11 -5.81 6.23
C SER A 59 2.97 -6.81 6.19
N PHE A 60 1.79 -6.32 6.56
CA PHE A 60 0.54 -7.08 6.54
C PHE A 60 -0.44 -6.36 5.61
N GLU A 61 -1.16 -7.14 4.82
CA GLU A 61 -2.22 -6.62 3.96
C GLU A 61 -3.53 -7.37 4.22
N VAL A 62 -4.62 -6.62 4.33
CA VAL A 62 -5.99 -7.12 4.21
C VAL A 62 -6.62 -6.41 3.03
N ASN A 63 -7.14 -7.17 2.06
CA ASN A 63 -7.74 -6.58 0.87
C ASN A 63 -9.14 -7.17 0.64
N TYR A 64 -10.12 -6.29 0.51
CA TYR A 64 -11.45 -6.63 0.03
C TYR A 64 -11.57 -6.25 -1.44
N ALA A 65 -12.05 -7.18 -2.26
CA ALA A 65 -12.33 -6.90 -3.65
C ALA A 65 -13.71 -7.43 -4.07
N ARG A 66 -14.30 -6.74 -5.05
CA ARG A 66 -15.55 -7.14 -5.66
C ARG A 66 -15.45 -7.10 -7.17
N ARG A 67 -15.72 -8.23 -7.80
CA ARG A 67 -15.80 -8.33 -9.24
C ARG A 67 -17.06 -7.59 -9.73
N VAL A 68 -16.87 -6.59 -10.58
CA VAL A 68 -17.94 -5.72 -11.09
C VAL A 68 -18.33 -6.07 -12.53
N LEU A 69 -17.37 -6.60 -13.30
CA LEU A 69 -17.60 -6.97 -14.71
C LEU A 69 -16.82 -8.24 -15.04
N SER A 70 -17.40 -9.11 -15.91
CA SER A 70 -16.70 -10.25 -16.47
C SER A 70 -17.05 -10.34 -17.96
N VAL A 71 -16.03 -10.38 -18.81
CA VAL A 71 -16.17 -10.46 -20.27
C VAL A 71 -15.14 -11.44 -20.80
N GLY A 72 -15.62 -12.62 -21.23
CA GLY A 72 -14.76 -13.66 -21.78
C GLY A 72 -13.63 -14.06 -20.83
N LEU A 73 -12.39 -13.83 -21.25
CA LEU A 73 -11.19 -14.20 -20.50
C LEU A 73 -10.75 -13.16 -19.46
N PHE A 74 -11.50 -12.07 -19.28
CA PHE A 74 -11.16 -10.96 -18.40
C PHE A 74 -12.24 -10.68 -17.37
N SER A 75 -11.84 -10.22 -16.19
CA SER A 75 -12.77 -9.63 -15.24
C SER A 75 -12.17 -8.38 -14.59
N LEU A 76 -13.05 -7.40 -14.37
CA LEU A 76 -12.72 -6.18 -13.65
C LEU A 76 -13.26 -6.29 -12.22
N ALA A 77 -12.41 -6.02 -11.25
CA ALA A 77 -12.79 -5.92 -9.84
C ALA A 77 -12.41 -4.54 -9.29
N MET A 78 -13.21 -4.05 -8.36
CA MET A 78 -12.85 -2.94 -7.49
C MET A 78 -12.31 -3.53 -6.20
N GLU A 79 -11.15 -3.05 -5.74
CA GLU A 79 -10.50 -3.52 -4.54
C GLU A 79 -10.12 -2.37 -3.61
N VAL A 80 -9.98 -2.68 -2.32
CA VAL A 80 -9.53 -1.73 -1.30
C VAL A 80 -8.49 -2.44 -0.43
N PRO A 81 -7.21 -2.42 -0.83
CA PRO A 81 -6.14 -2.90 0.03
C PRO A 81 -5.92 -1.95 1.20
N PHE A 82 -5.76 -2.53 2.38
CA PHE A 82 -5.29 -1.91 3.60
C PHE A 82 -3.96 -2.56 3.98
N VAL A 83 -2.87 -1.80 3.91
CA VAL A 83 -1.52 -2.25 4.20
C VAL A 83 -1.01 -1.60 5.47
N VAL A 84 -0.40 -2.40 6.33
CA VAL A 84 0.27 -1.95 7.55
C VAL A 84 1.71 -2.44 7.52
N ASN A 85 2.66 -1.52 7.63
CA ASN A 85 4.04 -1.80 8.00
C ASN A 85 4.23 -1.30 9.44
N PRO A 86 4.28 -2.19 10.44
CA PRO A 86 4.28 -1.80 11.84
C PRO A 86 5.61 -1.23 12.31
N ASP A 87 6.71 -1.55 11.62
CA ASP A 87 8.03 -1.10 12.01
C ASP A 87 9.00 -1.10 10.81
N GLU A 88 9.46 0.07 10.43
CA GLU A 88 10.47 0.29 9.40
C GLU A 88 11.67 0.96 10.05
N ASP A 89 12.73 0.19 10.28
CA ASP A 89 13.96 0.68 10.86
C ASP A 89 14.69 1.64 9.92
N LEU A 90 15.26 2.70 10.48
CA LEU A 90 16.06 3.66 9.74
C LEU A 90 17.53 3.56 10.15
N HIS A 91 18.42 3.64 9.17
CA HIS A 91 19.86 3.55 9.37
C HIS A 91 20.57 4.69 8.65
N ALA A 92 21.40 5.44 9.38
CA ALA A 92 22.27 6.49 8.84
C ALA A 92 23.53 6.62 9.68
N ALA A 93 24.55 7.28 9.13
CA ALA A 93 25.78 7.56 9.88
C ALA A 93 25.56 8.63 10.95
N PRO A 94 26.20 8.52 12.15
CA PRO A 94 26.16 9.55 13.17
C PRO A 94 26.87 10.83 12.71
N PRO A 95 26.47 12.04 13.16
CA PRO A 95 25.43 12.35 14.14
C PRO A 95 24.07 12.75 13.50
N SER A 96 23.44 11.86 12.73
CA SER A 96 22.17 12.16 12.06
C SER A 96 21.01 12.30 13.06
N ARG A 97 20.16 13.33 12.87
CA ARG A 97 18.97 13.57 13.70
C ARG A 97 17.74 13.03 13.00
N ILE A 98 17.70 11.71 12.76
CA ILE A 98 16.56 11.04 12.15
C ILE A 98 15.81 10.21 13.19
N PRO A 99 14.49 9.98 13.03
CA PRO A 99 13.75 9.03 13.84
C PRO A 99 14.40 7.63 13.79
N GLU A 100 14.26 6.85 14.85
CA GLU A 100 14.77 5.47 14.92
C GLU A 100 14.05 4.56 13.93
N SER A 101 12.73 4.69 13.87
CA SER A 101 11.85 3.94 12.98
C SER A 101 10.57 4.71 12.67
N TYR A 102 9.76 4.18 11.76
CA TYR A 102 8.38 4.64 11.53
C TYR A 102 7.44 3.50 11.20
N ARG A 103 6.15 3.74 11.37
CA ARG A 103 5.05 2.88 10.92
C ARG A 103 4.37 3.50 9.74
N SER A 104 3.86 2.67 8.83
CA SER A 104 3.05 3.17 7.72
C SER A 104 1.75 2.41 7.58
N TYR A 105 0.70 3.15 7.18
CA TYR A 105 -0.64 2.65 6.93
C TYR A 105 -1.10 3.17 5.58
N PHE A 106 -1.46 2.29 4.65
CA PHE A 106 -1.92 2.66 3.32
C PHE A 106 -3.33 2.14 3.07
N VAL A 107 -4.19 3.01 2.52
CA VAL A 107 -5.52 2.66 2.03
C VAL A 107 -5.64 3.19 0.61
N THR A 108 -5.72 2.30 -0.37
CA THR A 108 -5.65 2.67 -1.79
C THR A 108 -6.70 1.95 -2.62
N PRO A 109 -7.97 2.44 -2.62
CA PRO A 109 -8.96 1.94 -3.58
C PRO A 109 -8.39 1.84 -4.99
N ALA A 110 -8.61 0.71 -5.66
CA ALA A 110 -8.00 0.37 -6.95
C ALA A 110 -8.96 -0.39 -7.86
N ALA A 111 -8.71 -0.29 -9.16
CA ALA A 111 -9.28 -1.15 -10.18
C ALA A 111 -8.29 -2.28 -10.48
N ARG A 112 -8.77 -3.52 -10.44
CA ARG A 112 -7.98 -4.72 -10.73
C ARG A 112 -8.55 -5.45 -11.94
N LEU A 113 -7.72 -5.68 -12.94
CA LEU A 113 -8.01 -6.49 -14.11
C LEU A 113 -7.43 -7.89 -13.90
N ASN A 114 -8.28 -8.89 -13.84
CA ASN A 114 -7.87 -10.29 -13.77
C ASN A 114 -7.96 -10.92 -15.16
N VAL A 115 -6.96 -11.72 -15.49
CA VAL A 115 -6.91 -12.53 -16.71
C VAL A 115 -7.20 -13.98 -16.32
N PHE A 116 -8.07 -14.65 -17.06
CA PHE A 116 -8.49 -16.02 -16.79
C PHE A 116 -9.10 -16.23 -15.39
N PRO A 117 -10.09 -15.41 -14.96
CA PRO A 117 -10.59 -15.40 -13.58
C PRO A 117 -11.21 -16.72 -13.12
N ASP A 118 -11.61 -17.58 -14.05
CA ASP A 118 -12.28 -18.87 -13.77
C ASP A 118 -11.34 -20.07 -13.87
N LEU A 119 -10.09 -19.87 -14.30
CA LEU A 119 -9.07 -20.91 -14.36
C LEU A 119 -8.42 -21.12 -12.99
N SER A 120 -7.61 -22.18 -12.89
CA SER A 120 -6.85 -22.48 -11.68
C SER A 120 -5.71 -21.49 -11.40
N VAL A 121 -5.27 -20.77 -12.43
CA VAL A 121 -4.23 -19.74 -12.34
C VAL A 121 -4.75 -18.49 -13.01
N SER A 122 -4.79 -17.39 -12.28
CA SER A 122 -5.32 -16.10 -12.74
C SER A 122 -4.31 -14.99 -12.43
N PRO A 123 -3.54 -14.54 -13.42
CA PRO A 123 -2.74 -13.33 -13.27
C PRO A 123 -3.63 -12.09 -13.28
N TRP A 124 -3.16 -11.04 -12.61
CA TRP A 124 -3.87 -9.79 -12.55
C TRP A 124 -2.93 -8.58 -12.46
N VAL A 125 -3.45 -7.42 -12.82
CA VAL A 125 -2.83 -6.11 -12.61
C VAL A 125 -3.81 -5.18 -11.96
N SER A 126 -3.31 -4.22 -11.15
CA SER A 126 -4.16 -3.23 -10.51
C SER A 126 -3.53 -1.85 -10.55
N VAL A 127 -4.39 -0.83 -10.52
CA VAL A 127 -4.00 0.57 -10.44
C VAL A 127 -5.02 1.32 -9.60
N GLY A 128 -4.55 2.20 -8.74
CA GLY A 128 -5.41 2.93 -7.84
C GLY A 128 -4.73 4.10 -7.15
N GLY A 129 -5.42 4.68 -6.21
CA GLY A 129 -4.90 5.80 -5.44
C GLY A 129 -5.70 5.98 -4.16
N GLY A 130 -5.06 6.60 -3.19
CA GLY A 130 -5.64 6.80 -1.89
C GLY A 130 -4.76 7.66 -1.02
N PHE A 131 -4.62 7.28 0.22
CA PHE A 131 -3.81 8.00 1.17
C PHE A 131 -3.00 7.05 2.04
N GLY A 132 -1.88 7.55 2.56
CA GLY A 132 -1.05 6.90 3.54
C GLY A 132 -0.77 7.80 4.72
N HIS A 133 -0.61 7.17 5.85
CA HIS A 133 -0.20 7.81 7.08
C HIS A 133 1.08 7.17 7.58
N PHE A 134 2.09 8.00 7.84
CA PHE A 134 3.34 7.63 8.49
C PHE A 134 3.30 8.11 9.93
N SER A 135 3.75 7.28 10.87
CA SER A 135 3.88 7.59 12.28
C SER A 135 5.31 7.31 12.71
N GLU A 136 6.08 8.37 12.85
CA GLU A 136 7.51 8.34 13.15
C GLU A 136 7.75 8.15 14.67
N SER A 137 8.90 7.55 15.02
CA SER A 137 9.33 7.37 16.41
C SER A 137 9.55 8.71 17.11
N SER A 138 9.16 8.78 18.37
CA SER A 138 9.49 9.90 19.26
C SER A 138 10.95 9.91 19.72
N THR A 139 11.69 8.85 19.39
CA THR A 139 13.12 8.67 19.71
C THR A 139 13.95 8.82 18.45
N LEU A 140 15.08 9.51 18.56
CA LEU A 140 16.07 9.62 17.50
C LEU A 140 17.00 8.41 17.48
N LEU A 141 17.52 8.07 16.28
CA LEU A 141 18.40 6.91 16.04
C LEU A 141 19.62 6.84 16.98
N PHE A 142 20.20 7.98 17.33
CA PHE A 142 21.36 8.07 18.24
C PHE A 142 20.99 8.56 19.64
N GLY A 143 19.71 8.40 20.01
CA GLY A 143 19.16 8.78 21.32
C GLY A 143 18.68 10.23 21.36
N GLY A 144 17.84 10.49 22.35
CA GLY A 144 17.19 11.79 22.54
C GLY A 144 15.76 11.81 21.98
N HIS A 145 15.04 12.86 22.37
CA HIS A 145 13.65 13.06 21.93
C HIS A 145 13.61 13.66 20.53
N ASN A 146 12.73 13.16 19.68
CA ASN A 146 12.44 13.74 18.39
C ASN A 146 11.62 15.05 18.57
N PRO A 147 12.16 16.23 18.19
CA PRO A 147 11.46 17.49 18.37
C PRO A 147 10.42 17.78 17.28
N SER A 148 10.40 16.99 16.23
CA SER A 148 9.56 17.22 15.05
C SER A 148 8.18 16.58 15.19
N LYS A 149 7.32 16.82 14.20
CA LYS A 149 6.04 16.14 14.12
C LYS A 149 6.27 14.66 13.85
N THR A 150 5.58 13.81 14.61
CA THR A 150 5.66 12.35 14.51
C THR A 150 4.51 11.75 13.70
N GLY A 151 3.91 12.52 12.79
CA GLY A 151 2.81 12.03 11.96
C GLY A 151 2.68 12.81 10.66
N THR A 152 2.69 12.09 9.54
CA THR A 152 2.58 12.64 8.19
C THR A 152 1.52 11.88 7.40
N THR A 153 0.56 12.61 6.79
CA THR A 153 -0.44 12.01 5.88
C THR A 153 -0.22 12.52 4.47
N THR A 154 -0.21 11.62 3.50
CA THR A 154 0.08 11.94 2.11
C THR A 154 -0.83 11.19 1.14
N GLY A 155 -1.02 11.75 -0.05
CA GLY A 155 -1.65 11.03 -1.16
C GLY A 155 -0.74 9.95 -1.72
N ILE A 156 -1.33 8.82 -2.10
CA ILE A 156 -0.64 7.66 -2.69
C ILE A 156 -1.24 7.36 -4.06
N PHE A 157 -0.37 7.08 -5.02
CA PHE A 157 -0.70 6.33 -6.23
C PHE A 157 -0.21 4.89 -6.05
N GLN A 158 -0.99 3.89 -6.50
CA GLN A 158 -0.64 2.49 -6.40
C GLN A 158 -0.71 1.84 -7.77
N ALA A 159 0.29 1.01 -8.07
CA ALA A 159 0.26 0.04 -9.16
C ALA A 159 0.70 -1.32 -8.62
N GLY A 160 0.06 -2.39 -9.09
CA GLY A 160 0.37 -3.74 -8.63
C GLY A 160 0.12 -4.80 -9.67
N PHE A 161 0.73 -5.94 -9.47
CA PHE A 161 0.47 -7.16 -10.22
C PHE A 161 0.60 -8.38 -9.31
N GLY A 162 -0.06 -9.46 -9.69
CA GLY A 162 -0.01 -10.68 -8.91
C GLY A 162 -0.58 -11.86 -9.65
N LEU A 163 -0.56 -12.98 -8.94
CA LEU A 163 -1.00 -14.28 -9.43
C LEU A 163 -1.85 -14.95 -8.35
N ASP A 164 -3.04 -15.37 -8.72
CA ASP A 164 -3.92 -16.21 -7.90
C ASP A 164 -3.87 -17.64 -8.37
N VAL A 165 -3.62 -18.58 -7.45
CA VAL A 165 -3.60 -20.02 -7.73
C VAL A 165 -4.67 -20.70 -6.90
N ARG A 166 -5.66 -21.33 -7.55
CA ARG A 166 -6.76 -22.01 -6.86
C ARG A 166 -6.27 -23.25 -6.10
N LEU A 167 -6.50 -23.25 -4.79
CA LEU A 167 -6.26 -24.42 -3.93
C LEU A 167 -7.48 -25.35 -3.89
N ILE A 168 -8.63 -24.78 -3.54
CA ILE A 168 -9.92 -25.45 -3.48
C ILE A 168 -11.01 -24.46 -3.92
N LYS A 169 -12.28 -24.91 -3.98
CA LYS A 169 -13.40 -24.14 -4.61
C LYS A 169 -13.46 -22.65 -4.26
N LYS A 170 -13.14 -22.29 -3.02
CA LYS A 170 -13.29 -20.90 -2.51
C LYS A 170 -11.98 -20.26 -2.04
N PHE A 171 -10.89 -21.03 -1.98
CA PHE A 171 -9.62 -20.55 -1.47
C PHE A 171 -8.53 -20.59 -2.53
N TYR A 172 -7.77 -19.49 -2.60
CA TYR A 172 -6.65 -19.32 -3.51
C TYR A 172 -5.42 -18.90 -2.72
N LEU A 173 -4.25 -19.27 -3.22
CA LEU A 173 -2.99 -18.64 -2.84
C LEU A 173 -2.78 -17.44 -3.75
N ARG A 174 -2.34 -16.34 -3.18
CA ARG A 174 -1.95 -15.14 -3.88
C ARG A 174 -0.49 -14.82 -3.62
N GLY A 175 0.26 -14.53 -4.69
CA GLY A 175 1.53 -13.84 -4.64
C GLY A 175 1.39 -12.53 -5.40
N GLU A 176 1.92 -11.44 -4.85
CA GLU A 176 1.81 -10.13 -5.49
C GLU A 176 3.00 -9.22 -5.22
N ALA A 177 3.15 -8.22 -6.08
CA ALA A 177 4.00 -7.06 -5.85
C ALA A 177 3.20 -5.79 -6.13
N ARG A 178 3.26 -4.84 -5.20
CA ARG A 178 2.61 -3.53 -5.29
C ARG A 178 3.62 -2.42 -5.03
N ASP A 179 3.61 -1.39 -5.85
CA ASP A 179 4.35 -0.17 -5.60
C ASP A 179 3.39 0.93 -5.14
N PHE A 180 3.64 1.46 -3.96
CA PHE A 180 2.93 2.59 -3.38
C PHE A 180 3.81 3.84 -3.51
N TRP A 181 3.51 4.67 -4.49
CA TRP A 181 4.20 5.93 -4.71
C TRP A 181 3.58 7.02 -3.84
N SER A 182 4.19 7.27 -2.69
CA SER A 182 3.73 8.19 -1.65
C SER A 182 4.56 9.48 -1.58
N GLY A 183 4.13 10.46 -0.78
CA GLY A 183 5.03 11.46 -0.24
C GLY A 183 6.02 10.82 0.75
N GLU A 184 7.03 11.55 1.16
CA GLU A 184 8.00 11.10 2.15
C GLU A 184 7.46 11.24 3.59
N PRO A 185 7.82 10.32 4.51
CA PRO A 185 7.63 10.54 5.95
C PRO A 185 8.49 11.72 6.45
N GLN A 186 8.21 12.23 7.64
CA GLN A 186 8.99 13.31 8.25
C GLN A 186 10.28 12.74 8.86
N LEU A 187 11.35 12.73 8.07
CA LEU A 187 12.63 12.10 8.46
C LEU A 187 13.61 13.07 9.12
N ASP A 188 13.25 14.35 9.26
CA ASP A 188 14.06 15.44 9.85
C ASP A 188 15.40 15.72 9.13
N VAL A 189 15.54 15.18 7.93
CA VAL A 189 16.67 15.41 7.04
C VAL A 189 16.16 15.73 5.64
N ASN A 190 16.92 16.51 4.89
CA ASN A 190 16.58 16.82 3.51
C ASN A 190 17.19 15.77 2.60
N THR A 191 16.36 14.98 1.98
CA THR A 191 16.79 13.99 0.97
C THR A 191 16.73 14.54 -0.47
N GLY A 192 16.22 15.77 -0.64
CA GLY A 192 15.99 16.38 -1.95
C GLY A 192 14.86 15.73 -2.75
N LYS A 193 14.14 14.78 -2.16
CA LYS A 193 12.99 14.11 -2.75
C LYS A 193 11.70 14.63 -2.11
N SER A 194 10.61 14.53 -2.82
CA SER A 194 9.26 14.81 -2.30
C SER A 194 8.36 13.59 -2.36
N ARG A 195 8.84 12.50 -2.93
CA ARG A 195 8.12 11.24 -3.12
C ARG A 195 9.04 10.05 -2.97
N GLN A 196 8.45 8.95 -2.46
CA GLN A 196 9.16 7.69 -2.30
C GLN A 196 8.33 6.52 -2.85
N HIS A 197 9.02 5.51 -3.35
CA HIS A 197 8.47 4.23 -3.74
C HIS A 197 8.54 3.26 -2.56
N ASN A 198 7.42 2.65 -2.22
CA ASN A 198 7.32 1.61 -1.21
C ASN A 198 6.88 0.33 -1.92
N LEU A 199 7.84 -0.47 -2.37
CA LEU A 199 7.58 -1.72 -3.06
C LEU A 199 7.27 -2.81 -2.04
N LEU A 200 6.02 -3.25 -1.99
CA LEU A 200 5.57 -4.39 -1.20
C LEU A 200 5.60 -5.65 -2.05
N VAL A 201 6.26 -6.69 -1.56
CA VAL A 201 6.15 -8.05 -2.09
C VAL A 201 5.52 -8.92 -1.03
N SER A 202 4.39 -9.54 -1.34
CA SER A 202 3.57 -10.26 -0.36
C SER A 202 2.99 -11.56 -0.92
N GLY A 203 2.63 -12.44 0.00
CA GLY A 203 1.93 -13.68 -0.29
C GLY A 203 0.92 -14.02 0.79
N GLY A 204 -0.13 -14.74 0.43
CA GLY A 204 -1.17 -15.09 1.38
C GLY A 204 -2.34 -15.83 0.78
N VAL A 205 -3.49 -15.76 1.45
CA VAL A 205 -4.69 -16.51 1.11
C VAL A 205 -5.82 -15.57 0.72
N VAL A 206 -6.56 -15.96 -0.29
CA VAL A 206 -7.78 -15.28 -0.77
C VAL A 206 -8.97 -16.20 -0.58
N TRP A 207 -10.03 -15.67 -0.02
CA TRP A 207 -11.32 -16.34 0.12
C TRP A 207 -12.37 -15.66 -0.76
N HIS A 208 -13.00 -16.44 -1.64
CA HIS A 208 -14.08 -16.01 -2.52
C HIS A 208 -15.45 -16.40 -1.93
N PHE A 209 -16.41 -15.46 -1.88
CA PHE A 209 -17.75 -15.68 -1.33
C PHE A 209 -18.85 -14.86 -2.03
#